data_9cbfd6d9dde3612bd4fb08c446bc27d0
#
_entry.id   9cbfd6d9dde3612bd4fb08c446bc27d0
#
_cell.length_a   1.000
_cell.length_b   1.000
_cell.length_c   1.000
_cell.angle_alpha   90.00
_cell.angle_beta   90.00
_cell.angle_gamma   90.00
#
_symmetry.space_group_name_H-M   'P 1'
#
loop_
_entity.id
_entity.type
_entity.pdbx_description
1 polymer ?
#
loop_
_entity_poly.entity_id
_entity_poly.type
_entity_poly.pdbx_seq_one_letter_code
_entity_poly.pdbx_strand_id
1 'polypeptide(L)'
;MNLDASHDPAMQSWVDSANQPQTDFPIQNLPFGRFRGPDGTLRAAVAIGDQLLDLKLAAACPGWPTGLEGALEALAAGNMNRFMAMGKAARQGLRMALSEGLKAGSQQQASWSACLLPQQAVQMALPCEIGDYTDFYAGIHHATAVGRLFRPDAPLLPNYKWVPIGYHGRSSSIIVSGQPIRRPLGQTKGSGETPVVGPSQRLDYELELGFLIGTGNQLGEAITIDAAEDHLFGVTLFNDWSARDIQAWEYQPLGPFLAKNFASSLSPWVVTMEALAPFRAPPLLRQAGDPEPLPYLDGANDRLQGGLDIQLEAWLQTATMRAAGQSAVRLSSGNASEAAYWTPAQLVAHHTLGGCNLQPGDLFGSGTLSGPRPDQAGSLMEQSQGGKQPIRLPNGETRSFLADGDELTLKAFCERAGARRIGLGECSAIVLPAKG
;
A
#
# COMPACT_ATOMS: atom_id res chain seq x y z
N MET A 1 10.30 -9.02 14.99
CA MET A 1 11.46 -8.21 14.53
C MET A 1 12.01 -7.42 15.72
N ASN A 2 13.33 -7.28 15.90
CA ASN A 2 13.91 -6.56 17.03
C ASN A 2 14.19 -5.10 16.67
N LEU A 3 14.04 -4.20 17.64
CA LEU A 3 14.45 -2.80 17.50
C LEU A 3 15.98 -2.70 17.54
N ASP A 4 16.55 -1.77 16.77
CA ASP A 4 17.96 -1.43 16.74
C ASP A 4 18.15 0.09 16.80
N ALA A 5 19.40 0.57 16.70
CA ALA A 5 19.74 1.98 16.81
C ALA A 5 19.03 2.87 15.78
N SER A 6 18.67 2.35 14.59
CA SER A 6 17.96 3.12 13.56
C SER A 6 16.51 3.49 13.94
N HIS A 7 15.99 2.95 15.05
CA HIS A 7 14.65 3.24 15.56
C HIS A 7 14.66 4.26 16.71
N ASP A 8 15.85 4.72 17.17
CA ASP A 8 15.94 5.69 18.27
C ASP A 8 15.12 6.95 17.92
N PRO A 9 14.05 7.26 18.67
CA PRO A 9 13.19 8.41 18.39
C PRO A 9 13.91 9.75 18.59
N ALA A 10 15.01 9.77 19.34
CA ALA A 10 15.81 10.96 19.56
C ALA A 10 16.83 11.24 18.45
N MET A 11 17.09 10.27 17.56
CA MET A 11 17.98 10.44 16.44
C MET A 11 17.47 11.52 15.48
N GLN A 12 18.35 12.47 15.16
CA GLN A 12 18.08 13.52 14.18
C GLN A 12 18.94 13.35 12.93
N SER A 13 18.42 13.82 11.80
CA SER A 13 19.15 13.90 10.54
C SER A 13 19.81 15.26 10.36
N TRP A 14 20.87 15.32 9.56
CA TRP A 14 21.40 16.57 9.05
C TRP A 14 20.52 17.17 7.90
N VAL A 15 19.49 16.45 7.46
CA VAL A 15 18.43 16.97 6.57
C VAL A 15 17.32 17.56 7.45
N ASP A 16 17.26 18.88 7.55
CA ASP A 16 16.38 19.59 8.50
C ASP A 16 14.91 19.22 8.38
N SER A 17 14.40 19.04 7.16
CA SER A 17 13.00 18.67 6.92
C SER A 17 12.63 17.29 7.48
N ALA A 18 13.60 16.39 7.65
CA ALA A 18 13.40 15.07 8.26
C ALA A 18 13.16 15.14 9.78
N ASN A 19 13.48 16.26 10.41
CA ASN A 19 13.34 16.44 11.86
C ASN A 19 11.98 17.05 12.24
N GLN A 20 11.18 17.47 11.26
CA GLN A 20 9.86 18.08 11.51
C GLN A 20 8.91 17.04 12.11
N PRO A 21 8.08 17.42 13.13
CA PRO A 21 7.20 16.48 13.83
C PRO A 21 6.24 15.71 12.92
N GLN A 22 5.75 16.35 11.88
CA GLN A 22 4.71 15.80 10.98
C GLN A 22 5.28 15.24 9.66
N THR A 23 6.61 15.17 9.53
CA THR A 23 7.19 14.55 8.31
C THR A 23 6.84 13.07 8.21
N ASP A 24 6.55 12.62 7.01
CA ASP A 24 6.37 11.20 6.72
C ASP A 24 7.70 10.44 6.70
N PHE A 25 8.80 11.16 6.42
CA PHE A 25 10.08 10.53 6.15
C PHE A 25 11.19 11.01 7.11
N PRO A 26 11.02 10.82 8.44
CA PRO A 26 12.13 11.02 9.38
C PRO A 26 13.22 9.96 9.14
N ILE A 27 14.38 10.14 9.74
CA ILE A 27 15.52 9.21 9.62
C ILE A 27 15.18 7.79 10.11
N GLN A 28 14.16 7.63 10.95
CA GLN A 28 13.67 6.34 11.41
C GLN A 28 12.86 5.59 10.34
N ASN A 29 12.42 6.25 9.26
CA ASN A 29 11.64 5.63 8.18
C ASN A 29 12.54 5.09 7.06
N LEU A 30 13.09 5.99 6.24
CA LEU A 30 13.96 5.68 5.09
C LEU A 30 13.30 4.74 4.06
N PRO A 31 12.10 5.05 3.55
CA PRO A 31 11.45 4.19 2.56
C PRO A 31 12.15 4.25 1.21
N PHE A 32 12.08 3.13 0.49
CA PHE A 32 12.65 3.01 -0.85
C PHE A 32 11.64 3.39 -1.93
N GLY A 33 12.12 3.95 -3.02
CA GLY A 33 11.34 4.26 -4.21
C GLY A 33 12.22 4.36 -5.45
N ARG A 34 11.57 4.63 -6.60
CA ARG A 34 12.28 4.91 -7.85
C ARG A 34 11.77 6.21 -8.46
N PHE A 35 12.66 6.90 -9.17
CA PHE A 35 12.34 8.11 -9.92
C PHE A 35 13.04 8.12 -11.27
N ARG A 36 12.61 8.99 -12.18
CA ARG A 36 13.31 9.22 -13.45
C ARG A 36 14.41 10.23 -13.25
N GLY A 37 15.64 9.80 -13.49
CA GLY A 37 16.80 10.69 -13.49
C GLY A 37 16.81 11.65 -14.69
N PRO A 38 17.72 12.64 -14.69
CA PRO A 38 17.84 13.60 -15.78
C PRO A 38 18.13 12.97 -17.15
N ASP A 39 18.74 11.79 -17.15
CA ASP A 39 19.04 10.96 -18.32
C ASP A 39 17.87 10.07 -18.77
N GLY A 40 16.70 10.19 -18.11
CA GLY A 40 15.51 9.38 -18.35
C GLY A 40 15.58 7.96 -17.77
N THR A 41 16.71 7.54 -17.21
CA THR A 41 16.86 6.23 -16.58
C THR A 41 16.12 6.17 -15.25
N LEU A 42 15.62 4.98 -14.88
CA LEU A 42 15.06 4.75 -13.54
C LEU A 42 16.20 4.63 -12.54
N ARG A 43 16.10 5.35 -11.44
CA ARG A 43 17.06 5.36 -10.34
C ARG A 43 16.36 5.00 -9.05
N ALA A 44 17.03 4.19 -8.22
CA ALA A 44 16.57 3.92 -6.87
C ALA A 44 16.87 5.10 -5.94
N ALA A 45 15.98 5.34 -4.99
CA ALA A 45 16.12 6.41 -4.00
C ALA A 45 15.61 5.99 -2.63
N VAL A 46 16.02 6.73 -1.61
CA VAL A 46 15.47 6.67 -0.26
C VAL A 46 14.93 8.05 0.10
N ALA A 47 13.69 8.12 0.64
CA ALA A 47 13.15 9.39 1.11
C ALA A 47 13.73 9.78 2.46
N ILE A 48 13.97 11.07 2.63
CA ILE A 48 14.42 11.71 3.88
C ILE A 48 13.87 13.14 3.95
N GLY A 49 12.93 13.40 4.84
CA GLY A 49 12.21 14.68 4.90
C GLY A 49 11.49 14.99 3.59
N ASP A 50 11.68 16.16 3.02
CA ASP A 50 11.17 16.59 1.71
C ASP A 50 12.14 16.27 0.54
N GLN A 51 13.26 15.59 0.87
CA GLN A 51 14.30 15.20 -0.09
C GLN A 51 14.23 13.69 -0.37
N LEU A 52 14.91 13.30 -1.44
CA LEU A 52 15.30 11.91 -1.67
C LEU A 52 16.82 11.82 -1.88
N LEU A 53 17.43 10.77 -1.39
CA LEU A 53 18.81 10.41 -1.65
C LEU A 53 18.88 9.56 -2.92
N ASP A 54 19.51 10.06 -3.98
CA ASP A 54 19.78 9.31 -5.22
C ASP A 54 20.84 8.22 -4.94
N LEU A 55 20.42 6.98 -4.91
CA LEU A 55 21.29 5.85 -4.56
C LEU A 55 22.31 5.52 -5.66
N LYS A 56 22.08 5.96 -6.91
CA LYS A 56 23.10 5.87 -7.98
C LYS A 56 24.29 6.77 -7.67
N LEU A 57 24.04 7.98 -7.20
CA LEU A 57 25.10 8.94 -6.83
C LEU A 57 25.73 8.57 -5.50
N ALA A 58 24.92 8.26 -4.49
CA ALA A 58 25.41 7.94 -3.15
C ALA A 58 26.27 6.67 -3.11
N ALA A 59 25.94 5.64 -3.92
CA ALA A 59 26.74 4.41 -4.02
C ALA A 59 28.16 4.65 -4.54
N ALA A 60 28.40 5.73 -5.29
CA ALA A 60 29.72 6.12 -5.77
C ALA A 60 30.52 6.89 -4.70
N CYS A 61 29.91 7.33 -3.61
CA CYS A 61 30.58 8.02 -2.53
C CYS A 61 31.34 7.03 -1.62
N PRO A 62 32.46 7.43 -1.02
CA PRO A 62 33.20 6.60 -0.06
C PRO A 62 32.45 6.46 1.27
N GLY A 63 32.89 5.49 2.09
CA GLY A 63 32.43 5.35 3.47
C GLY A 63 31.30 4.37 3.71
N TRP A 64 30.92 3.59 2.70
CA TRP A 64 29.99 2.47 2.89
C TRP A 64 30.66 1.32 3.64
N PRO A 65 29.96 0.66 4.58
CA PRO A 65 30.46 -0.56 5.22
C PRO A 65 30.71 -1.69 4.21
N THR A 66 31.67 -2.55 4.51
CA THR A 66 31.90 -3.79 3.73
C THR A 66 30.69 -4.72 3.78
N GLY A 67 30.48 -5.50 2.73
CA GLY A 67 29.37 -6.47 2.62
C GLY A 67 28.09 -5.89 2.01
N LEU A 68 28.09 -4.61 1.62
CA LEU A 68 26.96 -3.95 0.94
C LEU A 68 27.16 -3.80 -0.57
N GLU A 69 28.30 -4.26 -1.11
CA GLU A 69 28.70 -4.05 -2.51
C GLU A 69 27.61 -4.49 -3.50
N GLY A 70 27.04 -5.69 -3.29
CA GLY A 70 25.97 -6.22 -4.15
C GLY A 70 24.67 -5.41 -4.07
N ALA A 71 24.29 -4.94 -2.88
CA ALA A 71 23.12 -4.09 -2.69
C ALA A 71 23.30 -2.72 -3.36
N LEU A 72 24.46 -2.10 -3.16
CA LEU A 72 24.81 -0.82 -3.77
C LEU A 72 24.87 -0.92 -5.29
N GLU A 73 25.45 -1.99 -5.85
CA GLU A 73 25.47 -2.25 -7.28
C GLU A 73 24.05 -2.36 -7.86
N ALA A 74 23.15 -3.14 -7.23
CA ALA A 74 21.77 -3.29 -7.66
C ALA A 74 21.03 -1.95 -7.64
N LEU A 75 21.16 -1.19 -6.56
CA LEU A 75 20.49 0.10 -6.39
C LEU A 75 21.06 1.19 -7.30
N ALA A 76 22.39 1.23 -7.52
CA ALA A 76 23.02 2.13 -8.47
C ALA A 76 22.55 1.87 -9.92
N ALA A 77 22.23 0.63 -10.23
CA ALA A 77 21.63 0.23 -11.51
C ALA A 77 20.10 0.50 -11.57
N GLY A 78 19.46 1.00 -10.51
CA GLY A 78 18.01 1.19 -10.43
C GLY A 78 17.21 -0.11 -10.32
N ASN A 79 17.87 -1.25 -10.06
CA ASN A 79 17.24 -2.57 -10.02
C ASN A 79 16.80 -2.93 -8.60
N MET A 80 15.63 -2.42 -8.22
CA MET A 80 15.03 -2.68 -6.91
C MET A 80 14.73 -4.16 -6.69
N ASN A 81 14.24 -4.88 -7.70
CA ASN A 81 13.90 -6.30 -7.57
C ASN A 81 15.13 -7.14 -7.20
N ARG A 82 16.31 -6.84 -7.80
CA ARG A 82 17.56 -7.51 -7.42
C ARG A 82 17.94 -7.23 -5.96
N PHE A 83 17.79 -5.99 -5.50
CA PHE A 83 18.03 -5.64 -4.10
C PHE A 83 17.02 -6.35 -3.17
N MET A 84 15.74 -6.34 -3.52
CA MET A 84 14.69 -6.99 -2.73
C MET A 84 14.95 -8.49 -2.56
N ALA A 85 15.45 -9.16 -3.60
CA ALA A 85 15.82 -10.57 -3.60
C ALA A 85 16.99 -10.94 -2.67
N MET A 86 17.79 -9.97 -2.22
CA MET A 86 18.93 -10.22 -1.33
C MET A 86 18.53 -10.55 0.11
N GLY A 87 17.26 -10.38 0.45
CA GLY A 87 16.68 -10.78 1.71
C GLY A 87 16.95 -9.82 2.87
N LYS A 88 16.53 -10.24 4.04
CA LYS A 88 16.46 -9.43 5.25
C LYS A 88 17.83 -8.89 5.72
N ALA A 89 18.88 -9.72 5.69
CA ALA A 89 20.20 -9.30 6.15
C ALA A 89 20.77 -8.12 5.32
N ALA A 90 20.61 -8.15 4.01
CA ALA A 90 21.03 -7.06 3.12
C ALA A 90 20.22 -5.78 3.39
N ARG A 91 18.88 -5.89 3.60
CA ARG A 91 18.04 -4.75 3.96
C ARG A 91 18.46 -4.11 5.28
N GLN A 92 18.67 -4.93 6.32
CA GLN A 92 19.08 -4.46 7.64
C GLN A 92 20.45 -3.77 7.59
N GLY A 93 21.42 -4.38 6.91
CA GLY A 93 22.75 -3.81 6.74
C GLY A 93 22.71 -2.45 6.02
N LEU A 94 21.95 -2.37 4.93
CA LEU A 94 21.80 -1.12 4.19
C LEU A 94 21.04 -0.06 5.00
N ARG A 95 19.96 -0.43 5.70
CA ARG A 95 19.23 0.47 6.59
C ARG A 95 20.13 1.10 7.64
N MET A 96 20.98 0.29 8.31
CA MET A 96 21.92 0.78 9.30
C MET A 96 22.93 1.75 8.68
N ALA A 97 23.48 1.44 7.50
CA ALA A 97 24.43 2.30 6.81
C ALA A 97 23.81 3.63 6.39
N LEU A 98 22.55 3.61 5.88
CA LEU A 98 21.79 4.82 5.53
C LEU A 98 21.50 5.67 6.76
N SER A 99 21.05 5.05 7.86
CA SER A 99 20.79 5.74 9.13
C SER A 99 22.06 6.42 9.66
N GLU A 100 23.20 5.70 9.69
CA GLU A 100 24.49 6.27 10.10
C GLU A 100 24.96 7.40 9.19
N GLY A 101 24.75 7.28 7.87
CA GLY A 101 25.15 8.29 6.89
C GLY A 101 24.29 9.55 6.91
N LEU A 102 23.00 9.42 7.26
CA LEU A 102 22.04 10.52 7.29
C LEU A 102 21.86 11.15 8.67
N LYS A 103 22.41 10.61 9.73
CA LYS A 103 22.30 11.19 11.07
C LYS A 103 23.11 12.49 11.22
N ALA A 104 22.64 13.36 12.10
CA ALA A 104 23.34 14.61 12.42
C ALA A 104 24.79 14.34 12.87
N GLY A 105 25.74 15.08 12.32
CA GLY A 105 27.17 14.91 12.61
C GLY A 105 27.84 13.75 11.87
N SER A 106 27.16 13.12 10.91
CA SER A 106 27.75 12.08 10.05
C SER A 106 28.87 12.63 9.18
N GLN A 107 29.94 11.87 9.02
CA GLN A 107 31.04 12.19 8.10
C GLN A 107 30.60 12.14 6.62
N GLN A 108 29.57 11.36 6.31
CA GLN A 108 29.01 11.25 4.96
C GLN A 108 28.25 12.50 4.51
N GLN A 109 27.86 13.39 5.42
CA GLN A 109 27.12 14.60 5.08
C GLN A 109 27.78 15.40 3.95
N ALA A 110 29.10 15.57 3.99
CA ALA A 110 29.84 16.34 2.99
C ALA A 110 29.71 15.75 1.57
N SER A 111 29.74 14.43 1.43
CA SER A 111 29.66 13.75 0.13
C SER A 111 28.20 13.49 -0.31
N TRP A 112 27.30 13.17 0.64
CA TRP A 112 25.92 12.81 0.32
C TRP A 112 25.00 14.01 0.12
N SER A 113 25.38 15.21 0.59
CA SER A 113 24.58 16.42 0.34
C SER A 113 24.38 16.70 -1.16
N ALA A 114 25.38 16.39 -1.99
CA ALA A 114 25.28 16.53 -3.45
C ALA A 114 24.42 15.40 -4.11
N CYS A 115 24.05 14.37 -3.36
CA CYS A 115 23.21 13.27 -3.83
C CYS A 115 21.72 13.46 -3.47
N LEU A 116 21.38 14.55 -2.75
CA LEU A 116 20.00 14.87 -2.41
C LEU A 116 19.30 15.64 -3.53
N LEU A 117 18.03 15.28 -3.75
CA LEU A 117 17.13 15.98 -4.67
C LEU A 117 15.80 16.27 -3.96
N PRO A 118 15.19 17.46 -4.15
CA PRO A 118 13.85 17.71 -3.66
C PRO A 118 12.86 16.73 -4.32
N GLN A 119 12.01 16.07 -3.53
CA GLN A 119 11.02 15.10 -4.03
C GLN A 119 10.09 15.73 -5.09
N GLN A 120 9.69 16.99 -4.89
CA GLN A 120 8.83 17.74 -5.82
C GLN A 120 9.49 18.07 -7.17
N ALA A 121 10.81 17.96 -7.26
CA ALA A 121 11.58 18.29 -8.48
C ALA A 121 11.78 17.06 -9.40
N VAL A 122 11.34 15.87 -8.98
CA VAL A 122 11.54 14.63 -9.73
C VAL A 122 10.22 13.96 -10.09
N GLN A 123 10.22 13.20 -11.18
CA GLN A 123 9.11 12.34 -11.54
C GLN A 123 9.29 10.97 -10.89
N MET A 124 8.46 10.67 -9.90
CA MET A 124 8.44 9.35 -9.29
C MET A 124 7.93 8.28 -10.25
N ALA A 125 8.34 7.03 -10.02
CA ALA A 125 7.93 5.85 -10.79
C ALA A 125 7.47 4.74 -9.82
N LEU A 126 6.95 3.64 -10.37
CA LEU A 126 6.67 2.45 -9.56
C LEU A 126 7.95 2.03 -8.83
N PRO A 127 7.86 1.64 -7.54
CA PRO A 127 9.04 1.41 -6.70
C PRO A 127 9.89 0.22 -7.16
N CYS A 128 9.29 -0.73 -7.88
CA CYS A 128 9.95 -1.90 -8.47
C CYS A 128 9.22 -2.33 -9.74
N GLU A 129 9.73 -3.35 -10.43
CA GLU A 129 8.98 -4.06 -11.45
C GLU A 129 8.00 -5.02 -10.76
N ILE A 130 6.70 -4.90 -11.06
CA ILE A 130 5.65 -5.76 -10.51
C ILE A 130 5.34 -6.84 -11.55
N GLY A 131 5.77 -8.08 -11.27
CA GLY A 131 5.54 -9.23 -12.15
C GLY A 131 4.08 -9.69 -12.10
N ASP A 132 3.65 -10.08 -10.90
CA ASP A 132 2.30 -10.53 -10.62
C ASP A 132 1.65 -9.71 -9.50
N TYR A 133 0.33 -9.65 -9.54
CA TYR A 133 -0.49 -8.98 -8.54
C TYR A 133 -1.60 -9.92 -8.08
N THR A 134 -1.69 -10.13 -6.78
CA THR A 134 -2.81 -10.84 -6.14
C THR A 134 -3.49 -9.90 -5.17
N ASP A 135 -4.79 -9.70 -5.33
CA ASP A 135 -5.60 -8.94 -4.40
C ASP A 135 -6.33 -9.86 -3.45
N PHE A 136 -6.15 -9.62 -2.15
CA PHE A 136 -6.82 -10.36 -1.10
C PHE A 136 -8.07 -9.64 -0.61
N TYR A 137 -8.80 -10.27 0.25
CA TYR A 137 -10.03 -9.76 0.85
C TYR A 137 -9.94 -9.84 2.37
N ALA A 138 -8.82 -9.29 2.93
CA ALA A 138 -8.49 -9.45 4.34
C ALA A 138 -9.33 -8.59 5.29
N GLY A 139 -9.98 -7.52 4.81
CA GLY A 139 -10.73 -6.59 5.63
C GLY A 139 -12.13 -7.11 6.01
N ILE A 140 -12.31 -7.57 7.26
CA ILE A 140 -13.57 -8.19 7.69
C ILE A 140 -14.75 -7.21 7.74
N HIS A 141 -14.50 -5.97 8.11
CA HIS A 141 -15.57 -4.97 8.20
C HIS A 141 -16.08 -4.59 6.83
N HIS A 142 -15.18 -4.41 5.85
CA HIS A 142 -15.54 -4.21 4.45
C HIS A 142 -16.33 -5.40 3.90
N ALA A 143 -15.80 -6.62 4.08
CA ALA A 143 -16.46 -7.83 3.62
C ALA A 143 -17.87 -7.99 4.21
N THR A 144 -18.03 -7.65 5.49
CA THR A 144 -19.33 -7.68 6.16
C THR A 144 -20.28 -6.60 5.64
N ALA A 145 -19.80 -5.37 5.47
CA ALA A 145 -20.61 -4.24 4.99
C ALA A 145 -21.11 -4.47 3.57
N VAL A 146 -20.21 -4.85 2.66
CA VAL A 146 -20.56 -5.20 1.27
C VAL A 146 -21.48 -6.42 1.23
N GLY A 147 -21.15 -7.45 2.03
CA GLY A 147 -21.98 -8.64 2.13
C GLY A 147 -23.43 -8.33 2.55
N ARG A 148 -23.64 -7.42 3.50
CA ARG A 148 -24.98 -7.00 3.94
C ARG A 148 -25.82 -6.36 2.82
N LEU A 149 -25.19 -5.72 1.84
CA LEU A 149 -25.91 -5.15 0.70
C LEU A 149 -26.53 -6.24 -0.21
N PHE A 150 -25.92 -7.43 -0.24
CA PHE A 150 -26.31 -8.53 -1.13
C PHE A 150 -26.92 -9.73 -0.38
N ARG A 151 -26.53 -9.96 0.86
CA ARG A 151 -26.88 -11.09 1.70
C ARG A 151 -27.10 -10.63 3.15
N PRO A 152 -28.19 -9.91 3.45
CA PRO A 152 -28.42 -9.30 4.77
C PRO A 152 -28.34 -10.29 5.94
N ASP A 153 -28.89 -11.51 5.76
CA ASP A 153 -28.97 -12.53 6.79
C ASP A 153 -27.66 -13.32 7.01
N ALA A 154 -26.79 -13.38 5.99
CA ALA A 154 -25.51 -14.06 6.03
C ALA A 154 -24.44 -13.26 5.24
N PRO A 155 -23.95 -12.14 5.79
CA PRO A 155 -23.07 -11.23 5.07
C PRO A 155 -21.77 -11.87 4.60
N LEU A 156 -21.13 -12.66 5.46
CA LEU A 156 -19.89 -13.36 5.13
C LEU A 156 -20.19 -14.75 4.56
N LEU A 157 -19.45 -15.11 3.52
CA LEU A 157 -19.48 -16.47 2.99
C LEU A 157 -18.89 -17.46 4.02
N PRO A 158 -19.34 -18.74 4.05
CA PRO A 158 -18.91 -19.71 5.06
C PRO A 158 -17.40 -19.93 5.16
N ASN A 159 -16.68 -19.74 4.06
CA ASN A 159 -15.23 -19.91 3.99
C ASN A 159 -14.43 -18.68 4.38
N TYR A 160 -15.03 -17.49 4.55
CA TYR A 160 -14.30 -16.24 4.76
C TYR A 160 -13.34 -16.28 5.95
N LYS A 161 -13.81 -16.86 7.08
CA LYS A 161 -13.02 -16.94 8.32
C LYS A 161 -12.03 -18.11 8.35
N TRP A 162 -12.00 -18.93 7.30
CA TRP A 162 -11.13 -20.09 7.14
C TRP A 162 -10.01 -19.86 6.12
N VAL A 163 -10.30 -19.11 5.09
CA VAL A 163 -9.46 -18.95 3.90
C VAL A 163 -9.17 -17.48 3.66
N PRO A 164 -7.91 -17.06 3.61
CA PRO A 164 -7.54 -15.77 3.03
C PRO A 164 -7.92 -15.75 1.54
N ILE A 165 -9.13 -15.23 1.25
CA ILE A 165 -9.66 -15.17 -0.11
C ILE A 165 -8.91 -14.13 -0.91
N GLY A 166 -8.53 -14.45 -2.14
CA GLY A 166 -7.88 -13.53 -3.08
C GLY A 166 -8.21 -13.87 -4.52
N TYR A 167 -7.92 -12.95 -5.41
CA TYR A 167 -7.99 -13.15 -6.86
C TYR A 167 -6.72 -12.61 -7.54
N HIS A 168 -6.44 -13.10 -8.75
CA HIS A 168 -5.32 -12.61 -9.54
C HIS A 168 -5.70 -11.28 -10.22
N GLY A 169 -5.04 -10.20 -9.78
CA GLY A 169 -5.20 -8.88 -10.35
C GLY A 169 -4.39 -8.68 -11.62
N ARG A 170 -4.53 -7.51 -12.22
CA ARG A 170 -3.81 -7.14 -13.44
C ARG A 170 -2.61 -6.24 -13.12
N SER A 171 -1.40 -6.79 -13.13
CA SER A 171 -0.17 -6.05 -12.81
C SER A 171 0.13 -4.93 -13.83
N SER A 172 -0.16 -5.14 -15.11
CA SER A 172 0.19 -4.17 -16.17
C SER A 172 -0.59 -2.86 -16.16
N SER A 173 -1.68 -2.77 -15.39
CA SER A 173 -2.47 -1.54 -15.19
C SER A 173 -2.24 -0.89 -13.81
N ILE A 174 -1.24 -1.33 -13.07
CA ILE A 174 -0.79 -0.64 -11.86
C ILE A 174 0.01 0.58 -12.26
N ILE A 175 -0.38 1.75 -11.75
CA ILE A 175 0.24 3.03 -12.01
C ILE A 175 0.77 3.66 -10.72
N VAL A 176 1.75 4.55 -10.84
CA VAL A 176 2.24 5.30 -9.68
C VAL A 176 1.32 6.46 -9.33
N SER A 177 1.25 6.79 -8.04
CA SER A 177 0.56 7.97 -7.49
C SER A 177 0.82 9.24 -8.29
N GLY A 178 -0.20 10.08 -8.41
CA GLY A 178 -0.16 11.33 -9.19
C GLY A 178 -0.54 11.17 -10.67
N GLN A 179 -0.59 9.95 -11.19
CA GLN A 179 -1.10 9.72 -12.54
C GLN A 179 -2.64 9.68 -12.52
N PRO A 180 -3.31 10.36 -13.49
CA PRO A 180 -4.76 10.31 -13.55
C PRO A 180 -5.26 8.94 -14.02
N ILE A 181 -6.45 8.55 -13.56
CA ILE A 181 -7.16 7.36 -14.04
C ILE A 181 -8.32 7.77 -14.95
N ARG A 182 -8.67 6.90 -15.88
CA ARG A 182 -9.86 7.10 -16.71
C ARG A 182 -11.02 6.26 -16.22
N ARG A 183 -12.21 6.86 -16.19
CA ARG A 183 -13.45 6.12 -15.96
C ARG A 183 -13.56 4.98 -16.97
N PRO A 184 -13.72 3.71 -16.53
CA PRO A 184 -13.77 2.58 -17.44
C PRO A 184 -15.10 2.51 -18.17
N LEU A 185 -15.07 1.88 -19.34
CA LEU A 185 -16.24 1.40 -20.06
C LEU A 185 -16.45 -0.07 -19.73
N GLY A 186 -17.70 -0.48 -19.65
CA GLY A 186 -18.04 -1.90 -19.46
C GLY A 186 -19.50 -2.18 -19.70
N GLN A 187 -19.87 -3.45 -19.60
CA GLN A 187 -21.26 -3.87 -19.61
C GLN A 187 -21.88 -3.66 -18.23
N THR A 188 -23.07 -3.09 -18.24
CA THR A 188 -23.91 -3.00 -17.05
C THR A 188 -25.31 -3.50 -17.37
N LYS A 189 -25.98 -4.06 -16.37
CA LYS A 189 -27.39 -4.47 -16.51
C LYS A 189 -28.23 -3.72 -15.49
N GLY A 190 -28.99 -2.77 -15.99
CA GLY A 190 -30.04 -2.10 -15.22
C GLY A 190 -31.30 -2.96 -15.12
N SER A 191 -32.46 -2.33 -15.02
CA SER A 191 -33.78 -3.00 -14.98
C SER A 191 -34.23 -3.58 -16.32
N GLY A 192 -33.55 -3.27 -17.43
CA GLY A 192 -33.85 -3.77 -18.77
C GLY A 192 -33.46 -5.23 -18.98
N GLU A 193 -33.97 -5.86 -20.04
CA GLU A 193 -33.64 -7.24 -20.38
C GLU A 193 -32.21 -7.37 -20.96
N THR A 194 -31.79 -6.39 -21.75
CA THR A 194 -30.52 -6.39 -22.47
C THR A 194 -29.48 -5.55 -21.72
N PRO A 195 -28.24 -6.07 -21.50
CA PRO A 195 -27.15 -5.28 -20.98
C PRO A 195 -26.78 -4.15 -21.95
N VAL A 196 -26.21 -3.07 -21.39
CA VAL A 196 -25.72 -1.92 -22.16
C VAL A 196 -24.23 -1.73 -21.93
N VAL A 197 -23.52 -1.21 -22.93
CA VAL A 197 -22.12 -0.81 -22.81
C VAL A 197 -22.04 0.70 -22.62
N GLY A 198 -21.28 1.13 -21.64
CA GLY A 198 -21.09 2.56 -21.37
C GLY A 198 -20.10 2.83 -20.23
N PRO A 199 -19.88 4.12 -19.90
CA PRO A 199 -19.07 4.50 -18.77
C PRO A 199 -19.67 4.03 -17.45
N SER A 200 -18.82 3.51 -16.54
CA SER A 200 -19.25 3.21 -15.18
C SER A 200 -19.88 4.42 -14.50
N GLN A 201 -21.05 4.24 -13.92
CA GLN A 201 -21.78 5.25 -13.14
C GLN A 201 -21.47 5.15 -11.64
N ARG A 202 -20.73 4.10 -11.21
CA ARG A 202 -20.44 3.82 -9.80
C ARG A 202 -18.96 3.56 -9.62
N LEU A 203 -18.13 4.53 -10.04
CA LEU A 203 -16.67 4.46 -9.81
C LEU A 203 -16.35 4.74 -8.35
N ASP A 204 -15.57 3.87 -7.75
CA ASP A 204 -15.22 3.86 -6.35
C ASP A 204 -13.70 3.68 -6.17
N TYR A 205 -13.22 3.89 -4.96
CA TYR A 205 -11.87 3.56 -4.52
C TYR A 205 -11.92 2.44 -3.47
N GLU A 206 -10.80 1.79 -3.28
CA GLU A 206 -10.55 0.87 -2.17
C GLU A 206 -9.27 1.26 -1.47
N LEU A 207 -9.40 1.67 -0.19
CA LEU A 207 -8.27 2.04 0.66
C LEU A 207 -7.58 0.77 1.15
N GLU A 208 -6.36 0.54 0.68
CA GLU A 208 -5.60 -0.68 0.91
C GLU A 208 -4.13 -0.43 1.26
N LEU A 209 -3.51 -1.47 1.78
CA LEU A 209 -2.07 -1.63 1.83
C LEU A 209 -1.61 -2.61 0.75
N GLY A 210 -0.49 -2.28 0.11
CA GLY A 210 0.22 -3.18 -0.79
C GLY A 210 1.43 -3.78 -0.08
N PHE A 211 1.59 -5.10 -0.14
CA PHE A 211 2.73 -5.83 0.40
C PHE A 211 3.60 -6.30 -0.76
N LEU A 212 4.86 -5.87 -0.80
CA LEU A 212 5.79 -6.27 -1.85
C LEU A 212 6.64 -7.46 -1.38
N ILE A 213 6.72 -8.47 -2.23
CA ILE A 213 7.55 -9.65 -2.00
C ILE A 213 9.02 -9.28 -2.21
N GLY A 214 9.84 -9.63 -1.25
CA GLY A 214 11.30 -9.48 -1.32
C GLY A 214 11.96 -10.74 -1.86
N THR A 215 12.03 -11.76 -1.04
CA THR A 215 12.61 -13.06 -1.43
C THR A 215 11.50 -14.00 -1.89
N GLY A 216 11.63 -14.53 -3.09
CA GLY A 216 10.71 -15.53 -3.62
C GLY A 216 10.92 -16.94 -3.03
N ASN A 217 10.17 -17.92 -3.55
CA ASN A 217 10.31 -19.34 -3.26
C ASN A 217 10.37 -20.13 -4.56
N GLN A 218 10.76 -21.41 -4.48
CA GLN A 218 10.79 -22.29 -5.63
C GLN A 218 9.39 -22.84 -5.95
N LEU A 219 9.11 -23.08 -7.24
CA LEU A 219 7.88 -23.73 -7.66
C LEU A 219 7.74 -25.11 -6.99
N GLY A 220 6.60 -25.37 -6.39
CA GLY A 220 6.32 -26.61 -5.66
C GLY A 220 6.67 -26.53 -4.16
N GLU A 221 7.27 -25.45 -3.67
CA GLU A 221 7.65 -25.27 -2.27
C GLU A 221 6.73 -24.23 -1.59
N ALA A 222 6.11 -24.61 -0.49
CA ALA A 222 5.32 -23.70 0.32
C ALA A 222 6.21 -22.90 1.28
N ILE A 223 5.85 -21.64 1.54
CA ILE A 223 6.44 -20.84 2.60
C ILE A 223 5.64 -21.06 3.88
N THR A 224 6.32 -21.48 4.95
CA THR A 224 5.66 -21.66 6.25
C THR A 224 5.30 -20.33 6.89
N ILE A 225 4.29 -20.32 7.77
CA ILE A 225 3.85 -19.11 8.48
C ILE A 225 4.99 -18.46 9.27
N ASP A 226 5.89 -19.26 9.86
CA ASP A 226 7.02 -18.76 10.65
C ASP A 226 8.11 -18.11 9.77
N ALA A 227 8.22 -18.48 8.49
CA ALA A 227 9.14 -17.88 7.53
C ALA A 227 8.52 -16.74 6.72
N ALA A 228 7.20 -16.65 6.68
CA ALA A 228 6.43 -15.81 5.74
C ALA A 228 6.82 -14.32 5.81
N GLU A 229 7.06 -13.78 7.01
CA GLU A 229 7.44 -12.38 7.19
C GLU A 229 8.80 -12.04 6.55
N ASP A 230 9.75 -12.98 6.55
CA ASP A 230 11.08 -12.76 5.97
C ASP A 230 11.03 -12.63 4.43
N HIS A 231 9.96 -13.13 3.80
CA HIS A 231 9.69 -12.96 2.37
C HIS A 231 9.11 -11.60 2.01
N LEU A 232 8.59 -10.84 2.96
CA LEU A 232 8.06 -9.50 2.72
C LEU A 232 9.20 -8.46 2.70
N PHE A 233 9.23 -7.63 1.67
CA PHE A 233 10.15 -6.50 1.59
C PHE A 233 9.64 -5.31 2.39
N GLY A 234 8.39 -4.93 2.18
CA GLY A 234 7.79 -3.76 2.81
C GLY A 234 6.36 -3.51 2.40
N VAL A 235 5.85 -2.39 2.87
CA VAL A 235 4.46 -1.98 2.76
C VAL A 235 4.37 -0.63 2.06
N THR A 236 3.36 -0.47 1.23
CA THR A 236 3.04 0.76 0.52
C THR A 236 1.54 1.04 0.55
N LEU A 237 1.10 2.27 0.27
CA LEU A 237 -0.30 2.57 0.02
C LEU A 237 -0.73 2.05 -1.35
N PHE A 238 -1.93 1.49 -1.38
CA PHE A 238 -2.52 0.93 -2.59
C PHE A 238 -4.00 1.33 -2.71
N ASN A 239 -4.42 1.65 -3.92
CA ASN A 239 -5.82 1.91 -4.25
C ASN A 239 -6.24 0.99 -5.39
N ASP A 240 -7.17 0.06 -5.11
CA ASP A 240 -7.77 -0.79 -6.13
C ASP A 240 -9.07 -0.16 -6.63
N TRP A 241 -8.96 0.64 -7.71
CA TRP A 241 -10.10 1.34 -8.30
C TRP A 241 -11.19 0.37 -8.75
N SER A 242 -12.45 0.67 -8.42
CA SER A 242 -13.57 -0.26 -8.57
C SER A 242 -14.74 0.36 -9.33
N ALA A 243 -15.11 -0.23 -10.45
CA ALA A 243 -16.34 0.11 -11.17
C ALA A 243 -17.49 -0.79 -10.68
N ARG A 244 -18.20 -0.37 -9.63
CA ARG A 244 -19.14 -1.20 -8.87
C ARG A 244 -20.34 -1.70 -9.68
N ASP A 245 -20.81 -0.93 -10.63
CA ASP A 245 -21.90 -1.32 -11.51
C ASP A 245 -21.48 -2.39 -12.52
N ILE A 246 -20.28 -2.26 -13.09
CA ILE A 246 -19.69 -3.30 -13.94
C ILE A 246 -19.41 -4.55 -13.11
N GLN A 247 -18.83 -4.40 -11.90
CA GLN A 247 -18.54 -5.50 -10.98
C GLN A 247 -19.80 -6.30 -10.65
N ALA A 248 -20.90 -5.63 -10.35
CA ALA A 248 -22.16 -6.30 -9.99
C ALA A 248 -22.71 -7.19 -11.11
N TRP A 249 -22.39 -6.89 -12.37
CA TRP A 249 -22.83 -7.67 -13.52
C TRP A 249 -21.91 -8.84 -13.85
N GLU A 250 -20.57 -8.65 -13.71
CA GLU A 250 -19.60 -9.61 -14.22
C GLU A 250 -18.98 -10.55 -13.16
N TYR A 251 -19.09 -10.25 -11.86
CA TYR A 251 -18.25 -10.91 -10.84
C TYR A 251 -18.50 -12.41 -10.69
N GLN A 252 -19.65 -12.90 -11.11
CA GLN A 252 -19.95 -14.33 -11.11
C GLN A 252 -19.83 -14.90 -12.53
N PRO A 253 -19.23 -16.09 -12.72
CA PRO A 253 -18.77 -17.06 -11.68
C PRO A 253 -17.31 -16.93 -11.26
N LEU A 254 -16.47 -16.11 -11.92
CA LEU A 254 -14.99 -16.17 -11.75
C LEU A 254 -14.40 -14.99 -10.98
N GLY A 255 -15.18 -14.05 -10.49
CA GLY A 255 -14.73 -12.86 -9.82
C GLY A 255 -14.68 -11.62 -10.73
N PRO A 256 -14.20 -10.45 -10.24
CA PRO A 256 -14.17 -9.21 -11.00
C PRO A 256 -13.15 -9.27 -12.14
N PHE A 257 -13.41 -8.55 -13.22
CA PHE A 257 -12.55 -8.47 -14.40
C PHE A 257 -12.44 -7.02 -14.90
N LEU A 258 -13.31 -6.55 -15.81
CA LEU A 258 -13.28 -5.17 -16.31
C LEU A 258 -13.50 -4.13 -15.20
N ALA A 259 -14.20 -4.50 -14.14
CA ALA A 259 -14.46 -3.65 -12.99
C ALA A 259 -13.20 -3.28 -12.20
N LYS A 260 -12.10 -4.00 -12.39
CA LYS A 260 -10.87 -3.87 -11.63
C LYS A 260 -9.63 -3.67 -12.51
N ASN A 261 -9.56 -4.31 -13.68
CA ASN A 261 -8.34 -4.36 -14.49
C ASN A 261 -7.99 -3.06 -15.22
N PHE A 262 -8.81 -2.00 -15.08
CA PHE A 262 -8.60 -0.74 -15.79
C PHE A 262 -7.54 0.15 -15.11
N ALA A 263 -7.37 0.07 -13.80
CA ALA A 263 -6.33 0.77 -13.05
C ALA A 263 -6.24 0.28 -11.59
N SER A 264 -5.03 0.26 -11.05
CA SER A 264 -4.74 0.31 -9.61
C SER A 264 -3.63 1.33 -9.39
N SER A 265 -3.64 2.06 -8.27
CA SER A 265 -2.64 3.09 -7.98
C SER A 265 -1.79 2.70 -6.77
N LEU A 266 -0.48 2.97 -6.85
CA LEU A 266 0.50 2.62 -5.82
C LEU A 266 1.28 3.87 -5.40
N SER A 267 1.49 4.07 -4.08
CA SER A 267 2.47 5.05 -3.62
C SER A 267 3.86 4.74 -4.17
N PRO A 268 4.68 5.74 -4.53
CA PRO A 268 6.04 5.49 -5.01
C PRO A 268 6.99 5.00 -3.91
N TRP A 269 6.57 5.05 -2.64
CA TRP A 269 7.39 4.75 -1.47
C TRP A 269 7.02 3.42 -0.83
N VAL A 270 8.03 2.61 -0.54
CA VAL A 270 7.89 1.33 0.17
C VAL A 270 8.60 1.46 1.51
N VAL A 271 7.82 1.42 2.58
CA VAL A 271 8.31 1.37 3.96
C VAL A 271 8.70 -0.07 4.27
N THR A 272 9.96 -0.31 4.61
CA THR A 272 10.44 -1.68 4.84
C THR A 272 9.85 -2.28 6.11
N MET A 273 9.81 -3.61 6.18
CA MET A 273 9.34 -4.31 7.38
C MET A 273 10.17 -3.94 8.62
N GLU A 274 11.46 -3.63 8.43
CA GLU A 274 12.34 -3.15 9.51
C GLU A 274 11.88 -1.79 10.04
N ALA A 275 11.53 -0.84 9.18
CA ALA A 275 11.03 0.48 9.61
C ALA A 275 9.70 0.39 10.39
N LEU A 276 8.90 -0.64 10.11
CA LEU A 276 7.63 -0.91 10.78
C LEU A 276 7.79 -1.67 12.10
N ALA A 277 9.01 -2.08 12.50
CA ALA A 277 9.22 -2.85 13.71
C ALA A 277 8.63 -2.22 14.99
N PRO A 278 8.73 -0.88 15.21
CA PRO A 278 8.11 -0.24 16.38
C PRO A 278 6.57 -0.24 16.37
N PHE A 279 5.97 -0.49 15.22
CA PHE A 279 4.52 -0.39 14.98
C PHE A 279 3.86 -1.74 14.76
N ARG A 280 4.54 -2.81 15.16
CA ARG A 280 3.94 -4.15 15.16
C ARG A 280 2.92 -4.25 16.29
N ALA A 281 1.84 -4.98 16.01
CA ALA A 281 0.75 -5.21 16.95
C ALA A 281 0.29 -6.68 16.86
N PRO A 282 -0.40 -7.19 17.88
CA PRO A 282 -1.17 -8.43 17.71
C PRO A 282 -2.15 -8.29 16.53
N PRO A 283 -2.46 -9.38 15.83
CA PRO A 283 -3.52 -9.37 14.82
C PRO A 283 -4.88 -9.05 15.45
N LEU A 284 -5.86 -8.68 14.61
CA LEU A 284 -7.23 -8.47 15.05
C LEU A 284 -7.73 -9.68 15.85
N LEU A 285 -8.21 -9.39 17.06
CA LEU A 285 -8.74 -10.44 17.93
C LEU A 285 -9.97 -11.09 17.29
N ARG A 286 -9.92 -12.40 17.10
CA ARG A 286 -11.06 -13.18 16.64
C ARG A 286 -12.18 -13.13 17.66
N GLN A 287 -13.41 -12.99 17.19
CA GLN A 287 -14.58 -12.92 18.06
C GLN A 287 -14.93 -14.30 18.64
N ALA A 288 -15.63 -14.31 19.75
CA ALA A 288 -16.14 -15.56 20.32
C ALA A 288 -17.01 -16.30 19.30
N GLY A 289 -16.67 -17.55 19.03
CA GLY A 289 -17.32 -18.37 18.00
C GLY A 289 -16.67 -18.33 16.61
N ASP A 290 -15.66 -17.50 16.41
CA ASP A 290 -14.83 -17.59 15.21
C ASP A 290 -13.95 -18.86 15.25
N PRO A 291 -13.69 -19.49 14.10
CA PRO A 291 -12.81 -20.64 14.08
C PRO A 291 -11.37 -20.23 14.37
N GLU A 292 -10.61 -21.09 15.02
CA GLU A 292 -9.16 -20.94 15.11
C GLU A 292 -8.52 -21.10 13.73
N PRO A 293 -7.42 -20.40 13.42
CA PRO A 293 -6.69 -20.60 12.18
C PRO A 293 -6.22 -22.06 12.04
N LEU A 294 -6.26 -22.59 10.82
CA LEU A 294 -5.66 -23.89 10.54
C LEU A 294 -4.13 -23.85 10.80
N PRO A 295 -3.47 -24.97 11.13
CA PRO A 295 -2.06 -25.01 11.55
C PRO A 295 -1.08 -24.29 10.61
N TYR A 296 -1.33 -24.29 9.31
CA TYR A 296 -0.46 -23.60 8.34
C TYR A 296 -0.61 -22.06 8.37
N LEU A 297 -1.67 -21.54 9.01
CA LEU A 297 -1.94 -20.11 9.20
C LEU A 297 -1.71 -19.67 10.66
N ASP A 298 -1.23 -20.57 11.52
CA ASP A 298 -1.11 -20.34 12.95
C ASP A 298 0.35 -20.35 13.40
N GLY A 299 0.98 -19.18 13.46
CA GLY A 299 2.36 -18.98 13.86
C GLY A 299 2.48 -18.27 15.20
N ALA A 300 3.43 -18.68 16.04
CA ALA A 300 3.63 -18.09 17.37
C ALA A 300 4.02 -16.59 17.28
N ASN A 301 4.89 -16.25 16.35
CA ASN A 301 5.31 -14.87 16.11
C ASN A 301 4.17 -14.03 15.52
N ASP A 302 3.39 -14.62 14.60
CA ASP A 302 2.24 -13.94 13.97
C ASP A 302 1.17 -13.59 15.01
N ARG A 303 0.86 -14.50 15.97
CA ARG A 303 -0.07 -14.22 17.07
C ARG A 303 0.35 -13.04 17.96
N LEU A 304 1.65 -12.77 18.08
CA LEU A 304 2.17 -11.71 18.94
C LEU A 304 2.28 -10.36 18.22
N GLN A 305 2.64 -10.37 16.94
CA GLN A 305 3.01 -9.16 16.21
C GLN A 305 2.74 -9.24 14.70
N GLY A 306 1.77 -10.08 14.28
CA GLY A 306 1.37 -10.21 12.87
C GLY A 306 0.63 -8.98 12.34
N GLY A 307 -0.01 -8.20 13.20
CA GLY A 307 -0.70 -6.96 12.84
C GLY A 307 0.24 -5.77 12.64
N LEU A 308 -0.25 -4.80 11.88
CA LEU A 308 0.43 -3.53 11.59
C LEU A 308 -0.42 -2.36 12.10
N ASP A 309 0.11 -1.60 13.06
CA ASP A 309 -0.54 -0.40 13.61
C ASP A 309 -0.28 0.80 12.68
N ILE A 310 -1.07 0.83 11.60
CA ILE A 310 -0.99 1.85 10.55
C ILE A 310 -2.32 2.59 10.49
N GLN A 311 -2.29 3.91 10.73
CA GLN A 311 -3.43 4.79 10.48
C GLN A 311 -3.63 4.96 8.98
N LEU A 312 -4.87 4.86 8.54
CA LEU A 312 -5.27 4.93 7.13
C LEU A 312 -6.29 6.05 6.96
N GLU A 313 -6.12 6.89 5.95
CA GLU A 313 -7.03 7.98 5.66
C GLU A 313 -7.35 8.06 4.16
N ALA A 314 -8.60 8.40 3.84
CA ALA A 314 -9.03 8.76 2.48
C ALA A 314 -9.49 10.22 2.46
N TRP A 315 -9.03 10.97 1.46
CA TRP A 315 -9.31 12.38 1.25
C TRP A 315 -9.85 12.64 -0.16
N LEU A 316 -10.86 13.48 -0.26
CA LEU A 316 -11.49 13.84 -1.53
C LEU A 316 -11.42 15.34 -1.76
N GLN A 317 -10.98 15.75 -2.96
CA GLN A 317 -11.12 17.11 -3.46
C GLN A 317 -11.89 17.08 -4.77
N THR A 318 -13.06 17.70 -4.80
CA THR A 318 -13.85 17.79 -6.03
C THR A 318 -13.25 18.80 -7.00
N ALA A 319 -13.60 18.71 -8.29
CA ALA A 319 -13.20 19.71 -9.28
C ALA A 319 -13.65 21.13 -8.87
N THR A 320 -14.86 21.27 -8.29
CA THR A 320 -15.39 22.55 -7.78
C THR A 320 -14.57 23.08 -6.62
N MET A 321 -14.21 22.22 -5.65
CA MET A 321 -13.36 22.59 -4.51
C MET A 321 -12.00 23.07 -5.00
N ARG A 322 -11.37 22.35 -5.93
CA ARG A 322 -10.05 22.70 -6.48
C ARG A 322 -10.10 24.04 -7.22
N ALA A 323 -11.12 24.26 -8.04
CA ALA A 323 -11.32 25.54 -8.75
C ALA A 323 -11.55 26.72 -7.77
N ALA A 324 -12.15 26.46 -6.61
CA ALA A 324 -12.38 27.46 -5.56
C ALA A 324 -11.20 27.60 -4.55
N GLY A 325 -10.07 26.88 -4.76
CA GLY A 325 -8.94 26.89 -3.82
C GLY A 325 -9.23 26.26 -2.45
N GLN A 326 -10.28 25.46 -2.34
CA GLN A 326 -10.66 24.77 -1.11
C GLN A 326 -9.86 23.47 -0.94
N SER A 327 -9.44 23.17 0.28
CA SER A 327 -8.69 21.96 0.62
C SER A 327 -9.54 20.69 0.46
N ALA A 328 -8.87 19.56 0.25
CA ALA A 328 -9.51 18.24 0.30
C ALA A 328 -10.19 17.98 1.65
N VAL A 329 -11.22 17.16 1.63
CA VAL A 329 -12.01 16.75 2.80
C VAL A 329 -11.67 15.30 3.14
N ARG A 330 -11.43 15.02 4.41
CA ARG A 330 -11.24 13.63 4.87
C ARG A 330 -12.57 12.90 4.86
N LEU A 331 -12.64 11.83 4.08
CA LEU A 331 -13.79 10.95 3.98
C LEU A 331 -13.80 9.88 5.09
N SER A 332 -12.62 9.35 5.43
CA SER A 332 -12.50 8.30 6.44
C SER A 332 -11.14 8.32 7.12
N SER A 333 -11.11 7.74 8.34
CA SER A 333 -9.88 7.52 9.09
C SER A 333 -10.03 6.24 9.92
N GLY A 334 -9.22 5.22 9.63
CA GLY A 334 -9.23 3.90 10.27
C GLY A 334 -7.83 3.43 10.64
N ASN A 335 -7.73 2.20 11.13
CA ASN A 335 -6.45 1.57 11.47
C ASN A 335 -6.38 0.16 10.88
N ALA A 336 -5.26 -0.17 10.25
CA ALA A 336 -5.06 -1.46 9.59
C ALA A 336 -5.14 -2.65 10.58
N SER A 337 -4.65 -2.49 11.81
CA SER A 337 -4.69 -3.55 12.83
C SER A 337 -6.10 -3.86 13.32
N GLU A 338 -7.04 -2.90 13.19
CA GLU A 338 -8.46 -3.09 13.53
C GLU A 338 -9.27 -3.60 12.33
N ALA A 339 -8.74 -3.48 11.12
CA ALA A 339 -9.44 -3.79 9.87
C ALA A 339 -9.13 -5.18 9.32
N ALA A 340 -7.85 -5.59 9.38
CA ALA A 340 -7.37 -6.81 8.74
C ALA A 340 -7.63 -8.07 9.61
N TYR A 341 -8.49 -8.96 9.13
CA TYR A 341 -8.74 -10.26 9.75
C TYR A 341 -7.60 -11.25 9.49
N TRP A 342 -6.93 -11.12 8.35
CA TRP A 342 -5.77 -11.91 7.96
C TRP A 342 -4.52 -11.05 7.96
N THR A 343 -3.42 -11.56 8.53
CA THR A 343 -2.13 -10.87 8.59
C THR A 343 -1.36 -11.02 7.27
N PRO A 344 -0.40 -10.12 6.98
CA PRO A 344 0.45 -10.27 5.79
C PRO A 344 1.19 -11.61 5.72
N ALA A 345 1.64 -12.15 6.86
CA ALA A 345 2.29 -13.45 6.93
C ALA A 345 1.32 -14.59 6.55
N GLN A 346 0.07 -14.51 7.01
CA GLN A 346 -0.96 -15.48 6.63
C GLN A 346 -1.29 -15.43 5.14
N LEU A 347 -1.27 -14.23 4.51
CA LEU A 347 -1.45 -14.09 3.06
C LEU A 347 -0.35 -14.83 2.29
N VAL A 348 0.92 -14.64 2.69
CA VAL A 348 2.07 -15.31 2.07
C VAL A 348 1.99 -16.83 2.24
N ALA A 349 1.74 -17.31 3.47
CA ALA A 349 1.65 -18.73 3.74
C ALA A 349 0.51 -19.40 2.95
N HIS A 350 -0.64 -18.72 2.84
CA HIS A 350 -1.77 -19.24 2.06
C HIS A 350 -1.49 -19.25 0.56
N HIS A 351 -0.93 -18.17 0.03
CA HIS A 351 -0.65 -18.04 -1.40
C HIS A 351 0.29 -19.11 -1.91
N THR A 352 1.23 -19.54 -1.08
CA THR A 352 2.25 -20.52 -1.46
C THR A 352 1.93 -21.95 -1.05
N LEU A 353 0.84 -22.19 -0.30
CA LEU A 353 0.48 -23.52 0.22
C LEU A 353 0.38 -24.59 -0.89
N GLY A 354 -0.12 -24.22 -2.06
CA GLY A 354 -0.23 -25.09 -3.24
C GLY A 354 1.06 -25.19 -4.06
N GLY A 355 2.15 -24.56 -3.63
CA GLY A 355 3.44 -24.57 -4.33
C GLY A 355 3.61 -23.46 -5.38
N CYS A 356 2.78 -22.40 -5.35
CA CYS A 356 2.99 -21.22 -6.18
C CYS A 356 4.34 -20.56 -5.83
N ASN A 357 5.13 -20.19 -6.85
CA ASN A 357 6.39 -19.49 -6.67
C ASN A 357 6.18 -17.98 -6.72
N LEU A 358 6.47 -17.32 -5.64
CA LEU A 358 6.52 -15.85 -5.58
C LEU A 358 7.85 -15.34 -6.15
N GLN A 359 7.82 -14.16 -6.74
CA GLN A 359 8.99 -13.50 -7.30
C GLN A 359 9.25 -12.15 -6.59
N PRO A 360 10.51 -11.69 -6.52
CA PRO A 360 10.82 -10.37 -6.00
C PRO A 360 10.07 -9.28 -6.77
N GLY A 361 9.29 -8.47 -6.06
CA GLY A 361 8.45 -7.42 -6.66
C GLY A 361 7.01 -7.81 -6.90
N ASP A 362 6.59 -9.06 -6.71
CA ASP A 362 5.18 -9.42 -6.69
C ASP A 362 4.44 -8.60 -5.63
N LEU A 363 3.23 -8.18 -5.96
CA LEU A 363 2.40 -7.32 -5.12
C LEU A 363 1.20 -8.11 -4.57
N PHE A 364 0.99 -8.01 -3.27
CA PHE A 364 -0.25 -8.41 -2.62
C PHE A 364 -1.03 -7.17 -2.18
N GLY A 365 -2.25 -6.96 -2.72
CA GLY A 365 -3.23 -6.06 -2.14
C GLY A 365 -3.86 -6.68 -0.90
N SER A 366 -4.09 -5.88 0.12
CA SER A 366 -4.73 -6.35 1.37
C SER A 366 -6.21 -6.66 1.19
N GLY A 367 -6.83 -6.16 0.13
CA GLY A 367 -8.26 -5.89 0.13
C GLY A 367 -8.59 -4.64 0.95
N THR A 368 -9.77 -4.07 0.71
CA THR A 368 -10.21 -2.83 1.38
C THR A 368 -10.14 -2.94 2.89
N LEU A 369 -9.43 -2.02 3.54
CA LEU A 369 -9.27 -1.95 4.99
C LEU A 369 -10.23 -0.91 5.58
N SER A 370 -11.38 -1.38 6.01
CA SER A 370 -12.38 -0.60 6.74
C SER A 370 -12.38 -0.99 8.21
N GLY A 371 -12.46 0.00 9.08
CA GLY A 371 -12.62 -0.26 10.51
C GLY A 371 -14.08 -0.53 10.90
N PRO A 372 -14.35 -0.76 12.20
CA PRO A 372 -15.69 -1.15 12.67
C PRO A 372 -16.73 -0.02 12.66
N ARG A 373 -16.32 1.25 12.56
CA ARG A 373 -17.21 2.40 12.58
C ARG A 373 -17.46 2.95 11.16
N PRO A 374 -18.61 3.63 10.91
CA PRO A 374 -18.92 4.21 9.60
C PRO A 374 -17.90 5.23 9.09
N ASP A 375 -17.28 6.01 9.99
CA ASP A 375 -16.24 7.00 9.67
C ASP A 375 -14.86 6.37 9.36
N GLN A 376 -14.78 5.03 9.39
CA GLN A 376 -13.59 4.26 9.09
C GLN A 376 -13.73 3.42 7.81
N ALA A 377 -14.79 3.64 7.02
CA ALA A 377 -15.05 2.88 5.81
C ALA A 377 -14.03 3.22 4.70
N GLY A 378 -13.43 2.20 4.11
CA GLY A 378 -12.38 2.30 3.10
C GLY A 378 -12.90 2.46 1.66
N SER A 379 -14.21 2.68 1.45
CA SER A 379 -14.82 2.88 0.14
C SER A 379 -16.06 3.77 0.21
N LEU A 380 -16.41 4.44 -0.92
CA LEU A 380 -17.67 5.18 -1.02
C LEU A 380 -18.89 4.25 -1.04
N MET A 381 -18.75 3.04 -1.56
CA MET A 381 -19.83 2.05 -1.55
C MET A 381 -20.34 1.77 -0.13
N GLU A 382 -19.43 1.66 0.84
CA GLU A 382 -19.80 1.47 2.24
C GLU A 382 -20.41 2.75 2.83
N GLN A 383 -19.74 3.90 2.67
CA GLN A 383 -20.16 5.18 3.21
C GLN A 383 -21.53 5.62 2.68
N SER A 384 -21.79 5.37 1.40
CA SER A 384 -23.07 5.72 0.74
C SER A 384 -24.12 4.61 0.79
N GLN A 385 -23.84 3.49 1.48
CA GLN A 385 -24.72 2.32 1.53
C GLN A 385 -25.16 1.84 0.14
N GLY A 386 -24.16 1.63 -0.75
CA GLY A 386 -24.40 1.25 -2.14
C GLY A 386 -25.04 2.35 -2.99
N GLY A 387 -24.85 3.61 -2.61
CA GLY A 387 -25.38 4.79 -3.31
C GLY A 387 -26.75 5.27 -2.82
N LYS A 388 -27.34 4.60 -1.81
CA LYS A 388 -28.66 4.96 -1.27
C LYS A 388 -28.63 6.19 -0.37
N GLN A 389 -27.50 6.49 0.24
CA GLN A 389 -27.31 7.61 1.14
C GLN A 389 -26.07 8.42 0.71
N PRO A 390 -26.23 9.41 -0.18
CA PRO A 390 -25.13 10.25 -0.63
C PRO A 390 -24.44 10.98 0.53
N ILE A 391 -23.12 11.03 0.51
CA ILE A 391 -22.31 11.80 1.46
C ILE A 391 -22.40 13.28 1.11
N ARG A 392 -22.67 14.13 2.07
CA ARG A 392 -22.67 15.60 1.91
C ARG A 392 -21.29 16.16 2.22
N LEU A 393 -20.71 16.87 1.27
CA LEU A 393 -19.43 17.56 1.40
C LEU A 393 -19.64 18.98 1.97
N PRO A 394 -18.62 19.59 2.61
CA PRO A 394 -18.73 20.92 3.22
C PRO A 394 -19.10 22.05 2.24
N ASN A 395 -18.73 21.91 0.95
CA ASN A 395 -19.10 22.87 -0.10
C ASN A 395 -20.54 22.71 -0.61
N GLY A 396 -21.33 21.79 -0.05
CA GLY A 396 -22.70 21.49 -0.42
C GLY A 396 -22.89 20.45 -1.51
N GLU A 397 -21.82 20.03 -2.20
CA GLU A 397 -21.88 18.89 -3.14
C GLU A 397 -22.20 17.59 -2.42
N THR A 398 -22.68 16.61 -3.17
CA THR A 398 -22.90 15.25 -2.65
C THR A 398 -22.18 14.22 -3.50
N ARG A 399 -21.76 13.12 -2.86
CA ARG A 399 -21.15 11.97 -3.55
C ARG A 399 -21.74 10.65 -3.03
N SER A 400 -22.18 9.82 -3.96
CA SER A 400 -22.40 8.38 -3.71
C SER A 400 -21.22 7.57 -4.24
N PHE A 401 -20.65 8.01 -5.36
CA PHE A 401 -19.49 7.48 -6.06
C PHE A 401 -18.68 8.65 -6.63
N LEU A 402 -17.48 8.38 -7.13
CA LEU A 402 -16.58 9.38 -7.68
C LEU A 402 -17.12 9.95 -9.00
N ALA A 403 -17.05 11.27 -9.13
CA ALA A 403 -17.34 12.01 -10.34
C ALA A 403 -16.07 12.30 -11.14
N ASP A 404 -16.23 12.63 -12.44
CA ASP A 404 -15.14 13.10 -13.26
C ASP A 404 -14.58 14.42 -12.71
N GLY A 405 -13.28 14.53 -12.64
CA GLY A 405 -12.57 15.65 -12.04
C GLY A 405 -12.38 15.55 -10.52
N ASP A 406 -12.95 14.57 -9.84
CA ASP A 406 -12.63 14.30 -8.43
C ASP A 406 -11.18 13.81 -8.31
N GLU A 407 -10.48 14.29 -7.29
CA GLU A 407 -9.17 13.82 -6.88
C GLU A 407 -9.29 13.09 -5.56
N LEU A 408 -8.89 11.83 -5.55
CA LEU A 408 -8.79 11.03 -4.34
C LEU A 408 -7.34 10.91 -3.91
N THR A 409 -7.08 11.10 -2.62
CA THR A 409 -5.77 10.92 -2.01
C THR A 409 -5.89 10.00 -0.80
N LEU A 410 -5.17 8.90 -0.82
CA LEU A 410 -4.98 8.03 0.32
C LEU A 410 -3.71 8.43 1.06
N LYS A 411 -3.76 8.41 2.39
CA LYS A 411 -2.62 8.68 3.29
C LYS A 411 -2.53 7.58 4.33
N ALA A 412 -1.30 7.28 4.76
CA ALA A 412 -1.08 6.37 5.87
C ALA A 412 0.15 6.77 6.66
N PHE A 413 0.07 6.55 7.97
CA PHE A 413 1.18 6.80 8.89
C PHE A 413 1.09 5.89 10.10
N CYS A 414 2.24 5.73 10.76
CA CYS A 414 2.34 5.04 12.04
C CYS A 414 2.73 6.07 13.11
N GLU A 415 2.02 6.04 14.24
CA GLU A 415 2.30 6.91 15.37
C GLU A 415 2.03 6.18 16.68
N ARG A 416 3.03 6.14 17.55
CA ARG A 416 2.96 5.47 18.84
C ARG A 416 3.88 6.16 19.86
N ALA A 417 3.49 6.18 21.12
CA ALA A 417 4.33 6.67 22.20
C ALA A 417 5.67 5.89 22.25
N GLY A 418 6.78 6.62 22.35
CA GLY A 418 8.13 6.05 22.35
C GLY A 418 8.72 5.70 20.99
N ALA A 419 8.00 5.96 19.89
CA ALA A 419 8.50 5.82 18.54
C ALA A 419 8.33 7.14 17.76
N ARG A 420 9.21 7.38 16.78
CA ARG A 420 9.07 8.52 15.86
C ARG A 420 7.97 8.19 14.85
N ARG A 421 7.04 9.15 14.63
CA ARG A 421 6.04 9.05 13.56
C ARG A 421 6.75 8.80 12.22
N ILE A 422 6.22 7.86 11.43
CA ILE A 422 6.63 7.58 10.05
C ILE A 422 5.41 7.53 9.15
N GLY A 423 5.54 7.95 7.89
CA GLY A 423 4.45 7.89 6.90
C GLY A 423 4.77 6.97 5.72
N LEU A 424 3.75 6.66 4.94
CA LEU A 424 3.84 5.84 3.72
C LEU A 424 3.79 6.70 2.45
N GLY A 425 3.87 8.03 2.59
CA GLY A 425 3.61 8.98 1.51
C GLY A 425 2.14 9.01 1.11
N GLU A 426 1.86 9.45 -0.11
CA GLU A 426 0.50 9.57 -0.62
C GLU A 426 0.27 8.67 -1.83
N CYS A 427 -0.98 8.20 -1.98
CA CYS A 427 -1.46 7.55 -3.20
C CYS A 427 -2.65 8.37 -3.73
N SER A 428 -2.42 9.17 -4.78
CA SER A 428 -3.42 10.09 -5.32
C SER A 428 -3.66 9.89 -6.80
N ALA A 429 -4.90 10.15 -7.26
CA ALA A 429 -5.22 10.27 -8.67
C ALA A 429 -6.46 11.13 -8.91
N ILE A 430 -6.51 11.79 -10.08
CA ILE A 430 -7.67 12.50 -10.59
C ILE A 430 -8.43 11.57 -11.55
N VAL A 431 -9.75 11.53 -11.40
CA VAL A 431 -10.64 10.81 -12.31
C VAL A 431 -10.85 11.61 -13.57
N LEU A 432 -10.47 11.06 -14.72
CA LEU A 432 -10.76 11.62 -16.04
C LEU A 432 -12.03 10.99 -16.63
N PRO A 433 -12.77 11.72 -17.50
CA PRO A 433 -13.89 11.17 -18.25
C PRO A 433 -13.49 9.92 -19.04
N ALA A 434 -14.44 9.04 -19.27
CA ALA A 434 -14.28 7.92 -20.18
C ALA A 434 -13.90 8.42 -21.58
N LYS A 435 -13.10 7.66 -22.30
CA LYS A 435 -12.97 7.88 -23.75
C LYS A 435 -14.15 7.21 -24.45
N GLY A 436 -14.87 8.00 -25.24
CA GLY A 436 -15.91 7.51 -26.14
C GLY A 436 -15.33 6.65 -27.26
#